data_b249a571b4e9db20b081cffd03d0f5ca
#
_entry.id   b249a571b4e9db20b081cffd03d0f5ca
#
_cell.length_a   1.000
_cell.length_b   1.000
_cell.length_c   1.000
_cell.angle_alpha   90.00
_cell.angle_beta   90.00
_cell.angle_gamma   90.00
#
_symmetry.space_group_name_H-M   'P 1'
#
loop_
_entity.id
_entity.type
_entity.pdbx_description
1 polymer ?
#
loop_
_entity_poly.entity_id
_entity_poly.type
_entity_poly.pdbx_seq_one_letter_code
_entity_poly.pdbx_strand_id
1 'polypeptide(L)'
;PFAAGGGNDIFARLVGNKLSEILGQPVINENKPGAGGRIAAEYVMNQPHDGYTLFIGASGVMSIAAAAYPNLSYHPTKTFIPLTMIANFPLILVVPPDHPAKNVKEMVEWAKKNPDKANYASTSPAFTTASELLKLKSGMPGQMIPYKSSNEMILSVIQGQTLFAISDGPPAIPQIKAGKVKALAVTDVVRSEEVPDVPSMKEAGFPDVNIKLFSGYFVSKGTPPEIVAKLEAGLRKAVTDPDVSSKLKGMAVTPGGQPGSEFSA
;
A
#
# COMPACT_ATOMS: atom_id res chain seq x y z
N PRO A 1 -0.28 5.75 -8.75
CA PRO A 1 -1.47 6.44 -8.21
C PRO A 1 -1.17 7.42 -7.08
N PHE A 2 0.02 7.38 -6.47
CA PHE A 2 0.39 8.20 -5.32
C PHE A 2 1.65 9.02 -5.59
N ALA A 3 1.99 9.96 -4.70
CA ALA A 3 3.22 10.75 -4.83
C ALA A 3 4.47 9.88 -4.64
N ALA A 4 5.60 10.39 -5.12
CA ALA A 4 6.89 9.72 -5.05
C ALA A 4 7.29 9.39 -3.60
N GLY A 5 8.03 8.30 -3.41
CA GLY A 5 8.54 7.82 -2.13
C GLY A 5 7.56 6.97 -1.31
N GLY A 6 6.30 6.82 -1.72
CA GLY A 6 5.38 5.84 -1.13
C GLY A 6 5.62 4.43 -1.67
N GLY A 7 5.03 3.41 -1.01
CA GLY A 7 5.28 2.01 -1.35
C GLY A 7 5.02 1.68 -2.82
N ASN A 8 3.93 2.16 -3.41
CA ASN A 8 3.64 1.92 -4.82
C ASN A 8 4.69 2.54 -5.77
N ASP A 9 5.25 3.69 -5.45
CA ASP A 9 6.33 4.31 -6.23
C ASP A 9 7.62 3.48 -6.13
N ILE A 10 7.94 2.99 -4.93
CA ILE A 10 9.10 2.12 -4.70
C ILE A 10 8.94 0.80 -5.48
N PHE A 11 7.77 0.18 -5.44
CA PHE A 11 7.47 -1.03 -6.21
C PHE A 11 7.55 -0.78 -7.72
N ALA A 12 6.99 0.34 -8.21
CA ALA A 12 7.05 0.73 -9.61
C ALA A 12 8.47 0.82 -10.13
N ARG A 13 9.32 1.52 -9.39
CA ARG A 13 10.73 1.71 -9.77
C ARG A 13 11.52 0.41 -9.71
N LEU A 14 11.34 -0.37 -8.65
CA LEU A 14 12.04 -1.64 -8.47
C LEU A 14 11.71 -2.63 -9.59
N VAL A 15 10.42 -2.86 -9.84
CA VAL A 15 9.95 -3.81 -10.86
C VAL A 15 10.12 -3.21 -12.27
N GLY A 16 9.86 -1.91 -12.45
CA GLY A 16 10.00 -1.22 -13.73
C GLY A 16 11.44 -1.23 -14.27
N ASN A 17 12.44 -1.04 -13.40
CA ASN A 17 13.84 -1.14 -13.79
C ASN A 17 14.17 -2.56 -14.31
N LYS A 18 13.73 -3.61 -13.59
CA LYS A 18 13.94 -4.99 -14.05
C LYS A 18 13.15 -5.31 -15.33
N LEU A 19 11.94 -4.81 -15.45
CA LEU A 19 11.15 -4.96 -16.68
C LEU A 19 11.82 -4.28 -17.86
N SER A 20 12.44 -3.10 -17.65
CA SER A 20 13.22 -2.40 -18.67
C SER A 20 14.38 -3.25 -19.21
N GLU A 21 15.10 -3.93 -18.32
CA GLU A 21 16.16 -4.89 -18.71
C GLU A 21 15.60 -6.05 -19.54
N ILE A 22 14.46 -6.63 -19.10
CA ILE A 22 13.84 -7.78 -19.75
C ILE A 22 13.31 -7.43 -21.15
N LEU A 23 12.69 -6.24 -21.29
CA LEU A 23 12.10 -5.81 -22.57
C LEU A 23 13.13 -5.15 -23.52
N GLY A 24 14.30 -4.75 -23.01
CA GLY A 24 15.27 -3.96 -23.77
C GLY A 24 14.80 -2.55 -24.15
N GLN A 25 13.82 -2.03 -23.39
CA GLN A 25 13.19 -0.73 -23.61
C GLN A 25 13.00 -0.02 -22.27
N PRO A 26 13.19 1.31 -22.21
CA PRO A 26 13.03 2.05 -20.96
C PRO A 26 11.60 2.01 -20.45
N VAL A 27 11.42 1.76 -19.16
CA VAL A 27 10.16 1.86 -18.44
C VAL A 27 10.17 3.12 -17.59
N ILE A 28 9.38 4.11 -17.97
CA ILE A 28 9.31 5.41 -17.29
C ILE A 28 8.19 5.38 -16.23
N ASN A 29 8.53 5.74 -15.01
CA ASN A 29 7.57 5.80 -13.90
C ASN A 29 7.02 7.22 -13.75
N GLU A 30 5.72 7.39 -13.92
CA GLU A 30 5.00 8.65 -13.72
C GLU A 30 4.11 8.56 -12.48
N ASN A 31 4.18 9.57 -11.62
CA ASN A 31 3.31 9.69 -10.47
C ASN A 31 2.11 10.60 -10.79
N LYS A 32 0.89 10.09 -10.66
CA LYS A 32 -0.38 10.82 -10.83
C LYS A 32 -1.18 10.78 -9.52
N PRO A 33 -0.77 11.55 -8.48
CA PRO A 33 -1.43 11.50 -7.18
C PRO A 33 -2.77 12.24 -7.19
N GLY A 34 -3.63 11.87 -6.25
CA GLY A 34 -4.89 12.56 -5.98
C GLY A 34 -6.11 11.65 -5.96
N ALA A 35 -7.17 12.13 -5.30
CA ALA A 35 -8.45 11.44 -5.12
C ALA A 35 -8.31 9.97 -4.64
N GLY A 36 -7.33 9.69 -3.73
CA GLY A 36 -7.07 8.33 -3.26
C GLY A 36 -6.54 7.38 -4.34
N GLY A 37 -5.91 7.90 -5.40
CA GLY A 37 -5.35 7.15 -6.53
C GLY A 37 -6.26 7.06 -7.76
N ARG A 38 -7.50 7.53 -7.68
CA ARG A 38 -8.47 7.46 -8.79
C ARG A 38 -8.04 8.29 -10.01
N ILE A 39 -7.34 9.42 -9.81
CA ILE A 39 -6.81 10.24 -10.92
C ILE A 39 -5.89 9.41 -11.82
N ALA A 40 -5.05 8.56 -11.25
CA ALA A 40 -4.18 7.69 -12.04
C ALA A 40 -4.96 6.62 -12.82
N ALA A 41 -5.99 6.01 -12.21
CA ALA A 41 -6.85 5.05 -12.89
C ALA A 41 -7.58 5.70 -14.08
N GLU A 42 -8.16 6.89 -13.87
CA GLU A 42 -8.83 7.67 -14.92
C GLU A 42 -7.86 8.10 -16.04
N TYR A 43 -6.64 8.49 -15.68
CA TYR A 43 -5.62 8.80 -16.66
C TYR A 43 -5.30 7.59 -17.55
N VAL A 44 -5.05 6.42 -16.95
CA VAL A 44 -4.65 5.22 -17.69
C VAL A 44 -5.77 4.70 -18.57
N MET A 45 -7.02 4.68 -18.11
CA MET A 45 -8.14 4.19 -18.92
C MET A 45 -8.40 5.04 -20.18
N ASN A 46 -7.93 6.30 -20.21
CA ASN A 46 -8.06 7.22 -21.35
C ASN A 46 -6.82 7.24 -22.26
N GLN A 47 -5.77 6.43 -21.98
CA GLN A 47 -4.61 6.29 -22.84
C GLN A 47 -4.89 5.30 -23.99
N PRO A 48 -4.09 5.32 -25.08
CA PRO A 48 -4.15 4.29 -26.11
C PRO A 48 -4.00 2.88 -25.51
N HIS A 49 -4.81 1.93 -26.01
CA HIS A 49 -4.79 0.53 -25.53
C HIS A 49 -3.74 -0.29 -26.30
N ASP A 50 -2.55 0.25 -26.45
CA ASP A 50 -1.44 -0.30 -27.24
C ASP A 50 -0.37 -1.01 -26.36
N GLY A 51 -0.57 -1.05 -25.04
CA GLY A 51 0.33 -1.66 -24.08
C GLY A 51 1.51 -0.80 -23.64
N TYR A 52 1.65 0.43 -24.13
CA TYR A 52 2.70 1.34 -23.68
C TYR A 52 2.38 2.05 -22.36
N THR A 53 1.13 1.98 -21.89
CA THR A 53 0.75 2.53 -20.58
C THR A 53 0.33 1.41 -19.65
N LEU A 54 1.14 1.21 -18.58
CA LEU A 54 0.87 0.28 -17.49
C LEU A 54 0.33 1.03 -16.28
N PHE A 55 -0.57 0.42 -15.56
CA PHE A 55 -1.11 0.95 -14.32
C PHE A 55 -0.65 0.11 -13.11
N ILE A 56 -0.06 0.76 -12.11
CA ILE A 56 0.06 0.14 -10.79
C ILE A 56 -1.23 0.38 -10.03
N GLY A 57 -2.05 -0.66 -9.97
CA GLY A 57 -3.26 -0.67 -9.15
C GLY A 57 -2.95 -1.19 -7.74
N ALA A 58 -3.59 -0.58 -6.76
CA ALA A 58 -3.50 -0.95 -5.34
C ALA A 58 -4.88 -1.25 -4.79
N SER A 59 -4.96 -1.99 -3.67
CA SER A 59 -6.22 -2.39 -3.01
C SER A 59 -7.20 -1.22 -2.84
N GLY A 60 -6.69 -0.04 -2.46
CA GLY A 60 -7.53 1.15 -2.27
C GLY A 60 -8.24 1.60 -3.55
N VAL A 61 -7.57 1.49 -4.70
CA VAL A 61 -8.07 1.94 -6.01
C VAL A 61 -8.85 0.83 -6.70
N MET A 62 -8.36 -0.43 -6.61
CA MET A 62 -8.89 -1.55 -7.39
C MET A 62 -9.97 -2.37 -6.68
N SER A 63 -10.09 -2.26 -5.34
CA SER A 63 -11.08 -3.03 -4.58
C SER A 63 -11.94 -2.12 -3.72
N ILE A 64 -11.32 -1.37 -2.79
CA ILE A 64 -12.06 -0.59 -1.79
C ILE A 64 -12.81 0.59 -2.42
N ALA A 65 -12.22 1.25 -3.42
CA ALA A 65 -12.88 2.35 -4.10
C ALA A 65 -14.20 1.93 -4.77
N ALA A 66 -14.27 0.72 -5.33
CA ALA A 66 -15.48 0.19 -5.94
C ALA A 66 -16.63 0.02 -4.94
N ALA A 67 -16.31 -0.28 -3.68
CA ALA A 67 -17.31 -0.39 -2.61
C ALA A 67 -17.62 0.96 -1.97
N ALA A 68 -16.64 1.87 -1.90
CA ALA A 68 -16.76 3.15 -1.20
C ALA A 68 -17.40 4.28 -2.02
N TYR A 69 -17.29 4.22 -3.36
CA TYR A 69 -17.76 5.29 -4.26
C TYR A 69 -18.82 4.77 -5.22
N PRO A 70 -20.13 5.07 -5.00
CA PRO A 70 -21.20 4.60 -5.88
C PRO A 70 -21.09 5.04 -7.35
N ASN A 71 -20.49 6.20 -7.58
CA ASN A 71 -20.31 6.81 -8.92
C ASN A 71 -18.84 6.75 -9.36
N LEU A 72 -18.18 5.60 -9.19
CA LEU A 72 -16.82 5.40 -9.66
C LEU A 72 -16.79 5.41 -11.20
N SER A 73 -15.88 6.21 -11.77
CA SER A 73 -15.75 6.40 -13.22
C SER A 73 -15.21 5.18 -13.98
N TYR A 74 -14.65 4.21 -13.26
CA TYR A 74 -14.13 2.96 -13.80
C TYR A 74 -14.64 1.77 -12.99
N HIS A 75 -14.55 0.58 -13.60
CA HIS A 75 -14.81 -0.67 -12.89
C HIS A 75 -13.52 -1.51 -12.88
N PRO A 76 -13.02 -1.97 -11.72
CA PRO A 76 -11.72 -2.64 -11.62
C PRO A 76 -11.50 -3.78 -12.63
N THR A 77 -12.48 -4.66 -12.80
CA THR A 77 -12.38 -5.85 -13.67
C THR A 77 -12.94 -5.65 -15.07
N LYS A 78 -13.76 -4.60 -15.32
CA LYS A 78 -14.32 -4.31 -16.66
C LYS A 78 -13.48 -3.29 -17.43
N THR A 79 -12.80 -2.38 -16.73
CA THR A 79 -11.97 -1.33 -17.33
C THR A 79 -10.51 -1.76 -17.50
N PHE A 80 -10.02 -2.65 -16.62
CA PHE A 80 -8.63 -3.07 -16.60
C PHE A 80 -8.48 -4.59 -16.73
N ILE A 81 -7.34 -5.00 -17.26
CA ILE A 81 -6.87 -6.39 -17.31
C ILE A 81 -5.73 -6.50 -16.31
N PRO A 82 -5.82 -7.35 -15.26
CA PRO A 82 -4.72 -7.62 -14.37
C PRO A 82 -3.63 -8.42 -15.09
N LEU A 83 -2.36 -8.05 -14.88
CA LEU A 83 -1.20 -8.74 -15.45
C LEU A 83 -0.52 -9.63 -14.42
N THR A 84 -0.17 -9.07 -13.28
CA THR A 84 0.41 -9.82 -12.16
C THR A 84 0.35 -9.01 -10.88
N MET A 85 0.26 -9.70 -9.76
CA MET A 85 0.48 -9.07 -8.45
C MET A 85 1.99 -8.81 -8.25
N ILE A 86 2.33 -7.63 -7.79
CA ILE A 86 3.70 -7.28 -7.38
C ILE A 86 3.95 -7.86 -5.99
N ALA A 87 3.05 -7.55 -5.06
CA ALA A 87 3.16 -7.94 -3.66
C ALA A 87 1.81 -7.90 -2.95
N ASN A 88 1.67 -8.70 -1.91
CA ASN A 88 0.70 -8.47 -0.86
C ASN A 88 1.42 -8.21 0.47
N PHE A 89 0.80 -7.44 1.35
CA PHE A 89 1.47 -7.00 2.57
C PHE A 89 0.49 -6.58 3.67
N PRO A 90 0.84 -6.85 4.93
CA PRO A 90 0.18 -6.23 6.07
C PRO A 90 0.58 -4.75 6.16
N LEU A 91 -0.08 -4.03 7.03
CA LEU A 91 0.29 -2.67 7.41
C LEU A 91 0.94 -2.67 8.79
N ILE A 92 1.63 -1.59 9.13
CA ILE A 92 2.31 -1.40 10.40
C ILE A 92 1.76 -0.15 11.07
N LEU A 93 1.25 -0.31 12.28
CA LEU A 93 0.86 0.80 13.15
C LEU A 93 2.09 1.42 13.76
N VAL A 94 2.32 2.69 13.47
CA VAL A 94 3.45 3.48 14.00
C VAL A 94 2.98 4.73 14.72
N VAL A 95 3.75 5.13 15.73
CA VAL A 95 3.58 6.37 16.53
C VAL A 95 4.91 7.12 16.60
N PRO A 96 4.94 8.41 17.06
CA PRO A 96 6.19 9.11 17.33
C PRO A 96 7.13 8.32 18.23
N PRO A 97 8.46 8.44 18.08
CA PRO A 97 9.42 7.62 18.82
C PRO A 97 9.38 7.85 20.33
N ASP A 98 9.07 9.06 20.76
CA ASP A 98 8.95 9.51 22.15
C ASP A 98 7.54 9.36 22.74
N HIS A 99 6.57 8.85 21.96
CA HIS A 99 5.21 8.63 22.45
C HIS A 99 5.23 7.66 23.65
N PRO A 100 4.52 7.97 24.78
CA PRO A 100 4.61 7.19 26.00
C PRO A 100 4.07 5.75 25.88
N ALA A 101 3.12 5.50 24.97
CA ALA A 101 2.55 4.17 24.78
C ALA A 101 3.59 3.15 24.30
N LYS A 102 3.61 1.98 24.94
CA LYS A 102 4.47 0.85 24.60
C LYS A 102 3.77 -0.22 23.76
N ASN A 103 2.45 -0.14 23.65
CA ASN A 103 1.60 -1.07 22.94
C ASN A 103 0.32 -0.38 22.45
N VAL A 104 -0.48 -1.10 21.66
CA VAL A 104 -1.71 -0.56 21.05
C VAL A 104 -2.73 -0.15 22.11
N LYS A 105 -2.90 -0.94 23.18
CA LYS A 105 -3.87 -0.62 24.26
C LYS A 105 -3.51 0.68 24.96
N GLU A 106 -2.26 0.89 25.27
CA GLU A 106 -1.79 2.14 25.90
C GLU A 106 -1.96 3.34 24.97
N MET A 107 -1.72 3.18 23.65
CA MET A 107 -1.98 4.23 22.65
C MET A 107 -3.48 4.57 22.62
N VAL A 108 -4.35 3.57 22.61
CA VAL A 108 -5.82 3.76 22.65
C VAL A 108 -6.25 4.52 23.90
N GLU A 109 -5.75 4.14 25.08
CA GLU A 109 -6.08 4.83 26.33
C GLU A 109 -5.52 6.26 26.36
N TRP A 110 -4.34 6.47 25.79
CA TRP A 110 -3.79 7.82 25.64
C TRP A 110 -4.67 8.68 24.71
N ALA A 111 -5.09 8.13 23.58
CA ALA A 111 -5.96 8.82 22.63
C ALA A 111 -7.32 9.20 23.24
N LYS A 112 -7.93 8.33 24.05
CA LYS A 112 -9.17 8.61 24.79
C LYS A 112 -9.02 9.77 25.77
N LYS A 113 -7.86 9.90 26.41
CA LYS A 113 -7.54 11.01 27.33
C LYS A 113 -7.14 12.31 26.63
N ASN A 114 -6.75 12.22 25.34
CA ASN A 114 -6.27 13.34 24.55
C ASN A 114 -6.98 13.40 23.16
N PRO A 115 -8.31 13.54 23.12
CA PRO A 115 -9.08 13.39 21.88
C PRO A 115 -8.66 14.38 20.79
N ASP A 116 -8.29 15.60 21.14
CA ASP A 116 -7.86 16.66 20.20
C ASP A 116 -6.50 16.35 19.55
N LYS A 117 -5.72 15.43 20.12
CA LYS A 117 -4.41 15.00 19.63
C LYS A 117 -4.43 13.60 19.00
N ALA A 118 -5.60 12.97 18.87
CA ALA A 118 -5.73 11.59 18.42
C ALA A 118 -5.88 11.46 16.88
N ASN A 119 -5.44 12.45 16.10
CA ASN A 119 -5.54 12.44 14.65
C ASN A 119 -4.60 11.40 14.03
N TYR A 120 -4.99 10.86 12.87
CA TYR A 120 -4.20 9.88 12.13
C TYR A 120 -4.00 10.28 10.67
N ALA A 121 -2.87 9.83 10.11
CA ALA A 121 -2.51 10.08 8.73
C ALA A 121 -3.12 9.03 7.79
N SER A 122 -3.62 9.43 6.62
CA SER A 122 -4.07 8.52 5.57
C SER A 122 -3.87 9.10 4.16
N THR A 123 -3.74 8.23 3.14
CA THR A 123 -3.57 8.61 1.72
C THR A 123 -4.67 8.09 0.82
N SER A 124 -5.38 7.06 1.24
CA SER A 124 -6.36 6.37 0.40
C SER A 124 -7.39 5.62 1.24
N PRO A 125 -8.51 5.18 0.65
CA PRO A 125 -9.52 4.39 1.36
C PRO A 125 -8.95 3.17 2.09
N ALA A 126 -7.89 2.54 1.57
CA ALA A 126 -7.29 1.36 2.21
C ALA A 126 -6.67 1.66 3.58
N PHE A 127 -5.87 2.73 3.68
CA PHE A 127 -5.27 3.15 4.94
C PHE A 127 -6.30 3.74 5.90
N THR A 128 -7.30 4.47 5.35
CA THR A 128 -8.43 4.98 6.14
C THR A 128 -9.21 3.82 6.76
N THR A 129 -9.54 2.79 5.98
CA THR A 129 -10.28 1.62 6.47
C THR A 129 -9.53 0.92 7.61
N ALA A 130 -8.21 0.76 7.51
CA ALA A 130 -7.41 0.13 8.57
C ALA A 130 -7.47 0.95 9.87
N SER A 131 -7.34 2.27 9.76
CA SER A 131 -7.37 3.18 10.91
C SER A 131 -8.78 3.29 11.53
N GLU A 132 -9.80 3.39 10.70
CA GLU A 132 -11.19 3.44 11.17
C GLU A 132 -11.63 2.11 11.79
N LEU A 133 -11.16 0.97 11.28
CA LEU A 133 -11.43 -0.33 11.88
C LEU A 133 -10.80 -0.43 13.29
N LEU A 134 -9.56 0.04 13.47
CA LEU A 134 -8.94 0.12 14.78
C LEU A 134 -9.75 1.03 15.72
N LYS A 135 -10.18 2.20 15.25
CA LYS A 135 -11.03 3.12 16.02
C LYS A 135 -12.35 2.47 16.43
N LEU A 136 -13.04 1.82 15.48
CA LEU A 136 -14.31 1.13 15.74
C LEU A 136 -14.16 0.04 16.81
N LYS A 137 -13.08 -0.76 16.74
CA LYS A 137 -12.85 -1.88 17.66
C LYS A 137 -12.32 -1.45 19.03
N SER A 138 -11.68 -0.30 19.11
CA SER A 138 -11.09 0.21 20.36
C SER A 138 -11.92 1.30 21.05
N GLY A 139 -12.84 1.94 20.31
CA GLY A 139 -13.60 3.10 20.78
C GLY A 139 -12.74 4.36 20.95
N MET A 140 -11.54 4.42 20.33
CA MET A 140 -10.69 5.61 20.40
C MET A 140 -11.21 6.70 19.47
N PRO A 141 -11.04 7.99 19.84
CA PRO A 141 -11.34 9.13 18.97
C PRO A 141 -10.26 9.31 17.91
N GLY A 142 -10.40 10.33 17.09
CA GLY A 142 -9.40 10.80 16.13
C GLY A 142 -9.99 11.10 14.76
N GLN A 143 -9.41 12.09 14.09
CA GLN A 143 -9.80 12.51 12.75
C GLN A 143 -8.71 12.16 11.74
N MET A 144 -9.14 11.85 10.52
CA MET A 144 -8.25 11.58 9.40
C MET A 144 -7.65 12.86 8.87
N ILE A 145 -6.32 12.88 8.72
CA ILE A 145 -5.56 13.93 8.04
C ILE A 145 -5.04 13.35 6.71
N PRO A 146 -5.44 13.94 5.55
CA PRO A 146 -5.07 13.41 4.25
C PRO A 146 -3.65 13.79 3.85
N TYR A 147 -2.93 12.83 3.25
CA TYR A 147 -1.60 12.99 2.66
C TYR A 147 -1.55 12.41 1.25
N LYS A 148 -0.50 12.72 0.46
CA LYS A 148 -0.38 12.30 -0.95
C LYS A 148 0.41 11.01 -1.13
N SER A 149 1.18 10.61 -0.12
CA SER A 149 1.96 9.36 -0.12
C SER A 149 2.11 8.80 1.29
N SER A 150 2.39 7.49 1.40
CA SER A 150 2.67 6.87 2.70
C SER A 150 3.98 7.36 3.32
N ASN A 151 4.94 7.85 2.52
CA ASN A 151 6.11 8.54 3.05
C ASN A 151 5.73 9.83 3.79
N GLU A 152 4.83 10.65 3.23
CA GLU A 152 4.33 11.84 3.92
C GLU A 152 3.57 11.49 5.21
N MET A 153 2.81 10.39 5.22
CA MET A 153 2.16 9.88 6.44
C MET A 153 3.20 9.60 7.54
N ILE A 154 4.26 8.87 7.22
CA ILE A 154 5.34 8.56 8.17
C ILE A 154 6.04 9.84 8.64
N LEU A 155 6.32 10.78 7.75
CA LEU A 155 6.92 12.07 8.12
C LEU A 155 6.03 12.86 9.07
N SER A 156 4.71 12.84 8.89
CA SER A 156 3.77 13.54 9.80
C SER A 156 3.80 12.95 11.22
N VAL A 157 3.98 11.63 11.33
CA VAL A 157 4.15 10.95 12.63
C VAL A 157 5.49 11.33 13.26
N ILE A 158 6.59 11.32 12.49
CA ILE A 158 7.92 11.73 12.97
C ILE A 158 7.90 13.16 13.52
N GLN A 159 7.15 14.05 12.85
CA GLN A 159 7.03 15.47 13.21
C GLN A 159 5.98 15.72 14.32
N GLY A 160 5.29 14.69 14.80
CA GLY A 160 4.23 14.83 15.81
C GLY A 160 2.97 15.56 15.32
N GLN A 161 2.79 15.69 14.01
CA GLN A 161 1.60 16.32 13.41
C GLN A 161 0.37 15.40 13.50
N THR A 162 0.59 14.09 13.47
CA THR A 162 -0.43 13.07 13.71
C THR A 162 0.02 12.10 14.80
N LEU A 163 -0.93 11.56 15.57
CA LEU A 163 -0.66 10.58 16.61
C LEU A 163 -0.11 9.29 16.02
N PHE A 164 -0.74 8.81 14.94
CA PHE A 164 -0.36 7.54 14.35
C PHE A 164 -0.59 7.50 12.84
N ALA A 165 0.04 6.53 12.22
CA ALA A 165 -0.28 6.04 10.89
C ALA A 165 -0.31 4.52 10.90
N ILE A 166 -1.23 3.93 10.13
CA ILE A 166 -1.18 2.52 9.76
C ILE A 166 -0.68 2.49 8.31
N SER A 167 0.62 2.19 8.13
CA SER A 167 1.35 2.39 6.88
C SER A 167 1.89 1.08 6.31
N ASP A 168 2.15 1.07 5.01
CA ASP A 168 2.89 -0.01 4.32
C ASP A 168 4.37 -0.04 4.72
N GLY A 169 5.00 -1.20 4.52
CA GLY A 169 6.38 -1.47 4.94
C GLY A 169 7.45 -0.61 4.29
N PRO A 170 7.43 -0.35 2.95
CA PRO A 170 8.53 0.34 2.27
C PRO A 170 8.97 1.66 2.91
N PRO A 171 8.08 2.63 3.21
CA PRO A 171 8.49 3.84 3.92
C PRO A 171 8.63 3.64 5.44
N ALA A 172 7.90 2.68 6.05
CA ALA A 172 7.89 2.50 7.50
C ALA A 172 9.14 1.77 8.02
N ILE A 173 9.53 0.64 7.41
CA ILE A 173 10.64 -0.21 7.88
C ILE A 173 11.95 0.55 8.09
N PRO A 174 12.43 1.38 7.14
CA PRO A 174 13.66 2.14 7.35
C PRO A 174 13.57 3.10 8.55
N GLN A 175 12.41 3.72 8.78
CA GLN A 175 12.22 4.67 9.88
C GLN A 175 12.10 3.94 11.22
N ILE A 176 11.49 2.75 11.25
CA ILE A 176 11.43 1.88 12.43
C ILE A 176 12.86 1.44 12.82
N LYS A 177 13.64 0.92 11.85
CA LYS A 177 15.03 0.47 12.07
C LYS A 177 15.95 1.64 12.50
N ALA A 178 15.66 2.86 12.04
CA ALA A 178 16.38 4.07 12.44
C ALA A 178 15.88 4.68 13.78
N GLY A 179 14.88 4.09 14.43
CA GLY A 179 14.29 4.59 15.67
C GLY A 179 13.55 5.93 15.55
N LYS A 180 13.19 6.34 14.33
CA LYS A 180 12.49 7.60 14.06
C LYS A 180 10.97 7.51 14.21
N VAL A 181 10.43 6.30 14.26
CA VAL A 181 9.06 5.98 14.67
C VAL A 181 9.08 4.71 15.50
N LYS A 182 8.09 4.55 16.38
CA LYS A 182 7.87 3.34 17.17
C LYS A 182 6.75 2.54 16.52
N ALA A 183 7.02 1.28 16.14
CA ALA A 183 6.01 0.35 15.69
C ALA A 183 5.31 -0.31 16.90
N LEU A 184 3.98 -0.35 16.89
CA LEU A 184 3.18 -0.94 17.97
C LEU A 184 2.51 -2.25 17.58
N ALA A 185 2.17 -2.45 16.32
CA ALA A 185 1.61 -3.71 15.80
C ALA A 185 1.67 -3.80 14.28
N VAL A 186 1.58 -5.05 13.77
CA VAL A 186 1.38 -5.37 12.35
C VAL A 186 -0.06 -5.83 12.15
N THR A 187 -0.75 -5.35 11.10
CA THR A 187 -2.16 -5.69 10.81
C THR A 187 -2.30 -7.09 10.21
N ASP A 188 -1.78 -8.08 10.91
CA ASP A 188 -1.84 -9.50 10.54
C ASP A 188 -2.16 -10.33 11.78
N VAL A 189 -2.39 -11.62 11.58
CA VAL A 189 -2.53 -12.62 12.64
C VAL A 189 -1.18 -13.16 13.11
N VAL A 190 -0.12 -12.93 12.32
CA VAL A 190 1.28 -13.30 12.59
C VAL A 190 2.17 -12.06 12.54
N ARG A 191 3.35 -12.15 13.15
CA ARG A 191 4.37 -11.09 13.08
C ARG A 191 5.04 -11.06 11.72
N SER A 192 5.61 -9.90 11.35
CA SER A 192 6.47 -9.77 10.17
C SER A 192 7.91 -10.18 10.50
N GLU A 193 8.54 -10.94 9.60
CA GLU A 193 9.95 -11.33 9.70
C GLU A 193 10.91 -10.11 9.73
N GLU A 194 10.53 -9.02 9.09
CA GLU A 194 11.35 -7.80 9.03
C GLU A 194 11.32 -6.95 10.30
N VAL A 195 10.30 -7.16 11.15
CA VAL A 195 10.13 -6.50 12.45
C VAL A 195 9.63 -7.52 13.47
N PRO A 196 10.43 -8.55 13.79
CA PRO A 196 9.99 -9.70 14.58
C PRO A 196 9.59 -9.36 16.02
N ASP A 197 10.11 -8.25 16.55
CA ASP A 197 9.78 -7.74 17.88
C ASP A 197 8.44 -7.03 17.94
N VAL A 198 7.86 -6.66 16.78
CA VAL A 198 6.57 -5.98 16.69
C VAL A 198 5.44 -7.02 16.69
N PRO A 199 4.52 -6.97 17.68
CA PRO A 199 3.43 -7.94 17.75
C PRO A 199 2.45 -7.81 16.60
N SER A 200 1.74 -8.88 16.27
CA SER A 200 0.58 -8.81 15.40
C SER A 200 -0.59 -8.11 16.11
N MET A 201 -1.55 -7.58 15.35
CA MET A 201 -2.79 -7.02 15.94
C MET A 201 -3.56 -8.05 16.76
N LYS A 202 -3.49 -9.34 16.38
CA LYS A 202 -4.06 -10.43 17.17
C LYS A 202 -3.40 -10.51 18.57
N GLU A 203 -2.07 -10.50 18.64
CA GLU A 203 -1.33 -10.50 19.91
C GLU A 203 -1.56 -9.22 20.72
N ALA A 204 -1.74 -8.08 20.03
CA ALA A 204 -2.06 -6.80 20.65
C ALA A 204 -3.50 -6.71 21.19
N GLY A 205 -4.35 -7.72 20.94
CA GLY A 205 -5.72 -7.80 21.43
C GLY A 205 -6.77 -7.21 20.49
N PHE A 206 -6.43 -7.01 19.21
CA PHE A 206 -7.30 -6.49 18.15
C PHE A 206 -7.34 -7.45 16.94
N PRO A 207 -7.78 -8.72 17.11
CA PRO A 207 -7.72 -9.74 16.05
C PRO A 207 -8.52 -9.38 14.80
N ASP A 208 -9.55 -8.54 14.94
CA ASP A 208 -10.39 -8.10 13.83
C ASP A 208 -9.69 -7.04 12.95
N VAL A 209 -8.62 -6.40 13.43
CA VAL A 209 -7.80 -5.47 12.64
C VAL A 209 -6.76 -6.25 11.85
N ASN A 210 -7.25 -7.14 11.00
CA ASN A 210 -6.46 -7.99 10.11
C ASN A 210 -6.68 -7.52 8.67
N ILE A 211 -5.78 -6.68 8.17
CA ILE A 211 -5.86 -6.08 6.85
C ILE A 211 -4.56 -6.31 6.10
N LYS A 212 -4.68 -6.98 4.95
CA LYS A 212 -3.62 -7.10 3.96
C LYS A 212 -4.01 -6.33 2.70
N LEU A 213 -3.05 -5.63 2.15
CA LEU A 213 -3.19 -4.90 0.90
C LEU A 213 -2.37 -5.57 -0.18
N PHE A 214 -2.71 -5.27 -1.43
CA PHE A 214 -1.92 -5.67 -2.58
C PHE A 214 -1.56 -4.48 -3.45
N SER A 215 -0.51 -4.66 -4.26
CA SER A 215 -0.18 -3.86 -5.43
C SER A 215 0.08 -4.78 -6.61
N GLY A 216 -0.36 -4.40 -7.79
CA GLY A 216 -0.19 -5.18 -9.01
C GLY A 216 -0.18 -4.33 -10.25
N TYR A 217 0.23 -4.92 -11.37
CA TYR A 217 0.21 -4.28 -12.68
C TYR A 217 -1.04 -4.63 -13.45
N PHE A 218 -1.55 -3.63 -14.14
CA PHE A 218 -2.75 -3.69 -14.98
C PHE A 218 -2.51 -2.95 -16.29
N VAL A 219 -3.29 -3.30 -17.31
CA VAL A 219 -3.45 -2.53 -18.56
C VAL A 219 -4.92 -2.25 -18.79
N SER A 220 -5.23 -1.27 -19.64
CA SER A 220 -6.60 -0.97 -20.05
C SER A 220 -7.23 -2.13 -20.83
N LYS A 221 -8.52 -2.36 -20.62
CA LYS A 221 -9.32 -3.29 -21.42
C LYS A 221 -9.29 -2.87 -22.89
N GLY A 222 -9.11 -3.83 -23.79
CA GLY A 222 -8.94 -3.55 -25.23
C GLY A 222 -7.49 -3.60 -25.69
N THR A 223 -6.51 -3.71 -24.79
CA THR A 223 -5.12 -4.04 -25.17
C THR A 223 -5.08 -5.40 -25.87
N PRO A 224 -4.41 -5.53 -27.04
CA PRO A 224 -4.33 -6.77 -27.79
C PRO A 224 -3.82 -7.95 -26.96
N PRO A 225 -4.41 -9.15 -27.09
CA PRO A 225 -4.06 -10.30 -26.24
C PRO A 225 -2.59 -10.70 -26.28
N GLU A 226 -1.93 -10.59 -27.45
CA GLU A 226 -0.50 -10.88 -27.62
C GLU A 226 0.39 -9.87 -26.84
N ILE A 227 -0.05 -8.61 -26.75
CA ILE A 227 0.64 -7.59 -25.96
C ILE A 227 0.44 -7.87 -24.47
N VAL A 228 -0.80 -8.20 -24.05
CA VAL A 228 -1.11 -8.60 -22.67
C VAL A 228 -0.22 -9.77 -22.25
N ALA A 229 -0.16 -10.84 -23.07
CA ALA A 229 0.65 -12.02 -22.76
C ALA A 229 2.15 -11.69 -22.66
N LYS A 230 2.69 -10.85 -23.54
CA LYS A 230 4.09 -10.39 -23.50
C LYS A 230 4.41 -9.59 -22.24
N LEU A 231 3.54 -8.65 -21.89
CA LEU A 231 3.70 -7.81 -20.68
C LEU A 231 3.57 -8.64 -19.40
N GLU A 232 2.57 -9.53 -19.33
CA GLU A 232 2.40 -10.44 -18.20
C GLU A 232 3.65 -11.29 -17.98
N ALA A 233 4.15 -11.94 -19.04
CA ALA A 233 5.37 -12.77 -18.96
C ALA A 233 6.59 -11.96 -18.48
N GLY A 234 6.81 -10.77 -19.03
CA GLY A 234 7.90 -9.87 -18.64
C GLY A 234 7.79 -9.42 -17.18
N LEU A 235 6.61 -8.99 -16.76
CA LEU A 235 6.34 -8.53 -15.40
C LEU A 235 6.47 -9.66 -14.38
N ARG A 236 5.95 -10.85 -14.66
CA ARG A 236 6.09 -12.02 -13.79
C ARG A 236 7.57 -12.35 -13.60
N LYS A 237 8.36 -12.38 -14.69
CA LYS A 237 9.81 -12.59 -14.63
C LYS A 237 10.50 -11.51 -13.81
N ALA A 238 10.07 -10.23 -13.92
CA ALA A 238 10.64 -9.14 -13.16
C ALA A 238 10.34 -9.24 -11.66
N VAL A 239 9.09 -9.58 -11.28
CA VAL A 239 8.67 -9.72 -9.87
C VAL A 239 9.34 -10.93 -9.20
N THR A 240 9.49 -12.05 -9.93
CA THR A 240 10.10 -13.29 -9.42
C THR A 240 11.62 -13.31 -9.54
N ASP A 241 12.24 -12.28 -10.11
CA ASP A 241 13.71 -12.15 -10.12
C ASP A 241 14.24 -12.20 -8.68
N PRO A 242 15.31 -12.98 -8.39
CA PRO A 242 15.81 -13.16 -7.03
C PRO A 242 16.19 -11.87 -6.31
N ASP A 243 16.80 -10.90 -7.02
CA ASP A 243 17.18 -9.61 -6.44
C ASP A 243 15.93 -8.76 -6.12
N VAL A 244 14.98 -8.67 -7.05
CA VAL A 244 13.71 -7.96 -6.86
C VAL A 244 12.91 -8.58 -5.72
N SER A 245 12.77 -9.90 -5.70
CA SER A 245 12.04 -10.64 -4.66
C SER A 245 12.68 -10.45 -3.28
N SER A 246 14.03 -10.50 -3.19
CA SER A 246 14.77 -10.23 -1.94
C SER A 246 14.53 -8.83 -1.42
N LYS A 247 14.60 -7.81 -2.31
CA LYS A 247 14.32 -6.42 -1.94
C LYS A 247 12.88 -6.21 -1.48
N LEU A 248 11.91 -6.84 -2.15
CA LEU A 248 10.51 -6.81 -1.72
C LEU A 248 10.35 -7.39 -0.32
N LYS A 249 10.89 -8.59 -0.05
CA LYS A 249 10.84 -9.20 1.29
C LYS A 249 11.40 -8.28 2.36
N GLY A 250 12.55 -7.64 2.13
CA GLY A 250 13.16 -6.69 3.06
C GLY A 250 12.31 -5.43 3.37
N MET A 251 11.19 -5.25 2.66
CA MET A 251 10.19 -4.20 2.90
C MET A 251 8.94 -4.71 3.64
N ALA A 252 9.00 -5.89 4.24
CA ALA A 252 7.88 -6.57 4.91
C ALA A 252 6.68 -6.84 3.98
N VAL A 253 6.95 -7.20 2.72
CA VAL A 253 5.93 -7.58 1.75
C VAL A 253 6.18 -8.99 1.22
N THR A 254 5.11 -9.72 0.94
CA THR A 254 5.19 -11.02 0.27
C THR A 254 5.18 -10.81 -1.23
N PRO A 255 6.28 -11.14 -1.96
CA PRO A 255 6.31 -11.02 -3.42
C PRO A 255 5.22 -11.85 -4.08
N GLY A 256 4.63 -11.30 -5.15
CA GLY A 256 3.66 -11.97 -5.99
C GLY A 256 4.29 -12.73 -7.16
N GLY A 257 3.84 -12.44 -8.37
CA GLY A 257 4.32 -13.06 -9.61
C GLY A 257 3.38 -14.11 -10.20
N GLN A 258 2.21 -14.33 -9.58
CA GLN A 258 1.15 -15.17 -10.15
C GLN A 258 0.57 -14.52 -11.42
N PRO A 259 0.01 -15.34 -12.36
CA PRO A 259 -0.62 -14.81 -13.57
C PRO A 259 -1.83 -13.93 -13.25
N GLY A 260 -2.18 -13.03 -14.18
CA GLY A 260 -3.30 -12.11 -14.02
C GLY A 260 -4.64 -12.80 -13.76
N SER A 261 -4.84 -14.00 -14.32
CA SER A 261 -6.04 -14.82 -14.09
C SER A 261 -6.18 -15.26 -12.62
N GLU A 262 -5.09 -15.61 -11.95
CA GLU A 262 -5.09 -15.94 -10.51
C GLU A 262 -5.15 -14.68 -9.64
N PHE A 263 -4.54 -13.60 -10.09
CA PHE A 263 -4.58 -12.32 -9.38
C PHE A 263 -5.97 -11.69 -9.36
N SER A 264 -6.82 -12.00 -10.34
CA SER A 264 -8.19 -11.47 -10.44
C SER A 264 -9.24 -12.29 -9.67
N ALA A 265 -8.89 -13.45 -9.16
CA ALA A 265 -9.77 -14.34 -8.37
C ALA A 265 -9.82 -13.90 -6.91
#